data_fc04d0410451795b3f3e07772077a2e5
#
_entry.id   fc04d0410451795b3f3e07772077a2e5
#
_cell.length_a   1.000
_cell.length_b   1.000
_cell.length_c   1.000
_cell.angle_alpha   90.00
_cell.angle_beta   90.00
_cell.angle_gamma   90.00
#
_symmetry.space_group_name_H-M   'P 1'
#
loop_
_entity.id
_entity.type
_entity.pdbx_description
1 polymer ?
#
loop_
_entity_poly.entity_id
_entity_poly.type
_entity_poly.pdbx_seq_one_letter_code
_entity_poly.pdbx_strand_id
1 'polypeptide(L)'
;MPKIHDTIADVTARIEARSKESRAAYLELIRGRRPSGFARTKLTEGNLAHASAGCAVMDKTQILGSGWPNIGIVTSYNDMLSAHAPFESYPDLIRDEARKNTATAQVAGGVPAMCDGVTQGQEGMELSLFSRDVIAMASAVSLSHDAYDAVLNLGVCDKIIPGLTIAALRFGWLPHVMVPAGP
;
A
#
# COMPACT_ATOMS: atom_id res chain seq x y z
N MET A 1 -19.48 29.42 -2.45
CA MET A 1 -19.04 28.27 -1.63
C MET A 1 -19.70 28.38 -0.26
N PRO A 2 -20.14 27.31 0.38
CA PRO A 2 -20.65 27.38 1.73
C PRO A 2 -19.55 27.91 2.67
N LYS A 3 -19.90 28.81 3.58
CA LYS A 3 -18.97 29.36 4.56
C LYS A 3 -18.59 28.28 5.56
N ILE A 4 -17.28 28.02 5.73
CA ILE A 4 -16.77 27.10 6.76
C ILE A 4 -17.07 27.72 8.14
N HIS A 5 -17.50 26.90 9.09
CA HIS A 5 -17.75 27.33 10.47
C HIS A 5 -16.46 27.90 11.09
N ASP A 6 -16.57 29.02 11.80
CA ASP A 6 -15.40 29.78 12.31
C ASP A 6 -14.51 28.93 13.22
N THR A 7 -15.06 28.05 14.07
CA THR A 7 -14.28 27.10 14.89
C THR A 7 -13.45 26.13 14.05
N ILE A 8 -14.00 25.64 12.94
CA ILE A 8 -13.28 24.74 12.04
C ILE A 8 -12.12 25.48 11.36
N ALA A 9 -12.38 26.71 10.90
CA ALA A 9 -11.37 27.55 10.29
C ALA A 9 -10.22 27.85 11.27
N ASP A 10 -10.52 28.19 12.51
CA ASP A 10 -9.52 28.45 13.56
C ASP A 10 -8.68 27.18 13.89
N VAL A 11 -9.33 26.04 14.08
CA VAL A 11 -8.61 24.79 14.33
C VAL A 11 -7.70 24.42 13.15
N THR A 12 -8.19 24.58 11.92
CA THR A 12 -7.39 24.33 10.71
C THR A 12 -6.16 25.23 10.66
N ALA A 13 -6.33 26.52 10.87
CA ALA A 13 -5.23 27.48 10.88
C ALA A 13 -4.15 27.13 11.93
N ARG A 14 -4.58 26.70 13.12
CA ARG A 14 -3.64 26.27 14.18
C ARG A 14 -2.90 24.98 13.79
N ILE A 15 -3.56 24.02 13.13
CA ILE A 15 -2.93 22.80 12.63
C ILE A 15 -1.91 23.15 11.54
N GLU A 16 -2.27 23.99 10.59
CA GLU A 16 -1.37 24.44 9.52
C GLU A 16 -0.11 25.12 10.08
N ALA A 17 -0.30 26.05 11.00
CA ALA A 17 0.83 26.76 11.63
C ALA A 17 1.77 25.79 12.36
N ARG A 18 1.23 24.87 13.15
CA ARG A 18 2.00 23.88 13.91
C ARG A 18 2.75 22.89 13.04
N SER A 19 2.15 22.47 11.91
CA SER A 19 2.70 21.42 11.03
C SER A 19 3.54 21.99 9.87
N LYS A 20 3.71 23.30 9.77
CA LYS A 20 4.35 23.96 8.61
C LYS A 20 5.71 23.37 8.25
N GLU A 21 6.59 23.20 9.22
CA GLU A 21 7.95 22.70 8.98
C GLU A 21 7.94 21.18 8.65
N SER A 22 7.23 20.39 9.45
CA SER A 22 7.13 18.94 9.22
C SER A 22 6.45 18.61 7.89
N ARG A 23 5.43 19.41 7.52
CA ARG A 23 4.76 19.28 6.22
C ARG A 23 5.67 19.63 5.06
N ALA A 24 6.48 20.69 5.19
CA ALA A 24 7.45 21.08 4.17
C ALA A 24 8.50 19.98 3.96
N ALA A 25 9.08 19.45 5.02
CA ALA A 25 10.04 18.35 4.97
C ALA A 25 9.44 17.07 4.34
N TYR A 26 8.20 16.73 4.70
CA TYR A 26 7.47 15.62 4.09
C TYR A 26 7.28 15.82 2.58
N LEU A 27 6.83 16.99 2.15
CA LEU A 27 6.62 17.26 0.73
C LEU A 27 7.93 17.25 -0.07
N GLU A 28 9.02 17.69 0.51
CA GLU A 28 10.35 17.61 -0.10
C GLU A 28 10.79 16.15 -0.27
N LEU A 29 10.62 15.31 0.76
CA LEU A 29 10.87 13.88 0.67
C LEU A 29 10.09 13.23 -0.48
N ILE A 30 8.78 13.52 -0.59
CA ILE A 30 7.92 12.95 -1.63
C ILE A 30 8.38 13.41 -3.02
N ARG A 31 8.69 14.68 -3.21
CA ARG A 31 9.18 15.22 -4.49
C ARG A 31 10.51 14.61 -4.88
N GLY A 32 11.44 14.49 -3.94
CA GLY A 32 12.78 13.93 -4.18
C GLY A 32 12.79 12.43 -4.50
N ARG A 33 11.73 11.71 -4.11
CA ARG A 33 11.58 10.27 -4.37
C ARG A 33 10.75 9.96 -5.62
N ARG A 34 10.01 10.93 -6.14
CA ARG A 34 9.16 10.70 -7.32
C ARG A 34 10.01 10.27 -8.53
N PRO A 35 9.74 9.10 -9.11
CA PRO A 35 10.49 8.65 -10.28
C PRO A 35 10.15 9.49 -11.51
N SER A 36 11.13 9.65 -12.41
CA SER A 36 10.93 10.30 -13.71
C SER A 36 10.35 9.36 -14.78
N GLY A 37 10.18 8.09 -14.45
CA GLY A 37 9.64 7.02 -15.30
C GLY A 37 9.23 5.86 -14.42
N PHE A 38 9.19 4.65 -14.96
CA PHE A 38 8.88 3.46 -14.17
C PHE A 38 9.93 3.22 -13.09
N ALA A 39 9.49 2.92 -11.87
CA ALA A 39 10.38 2.75 -10.71
C ALA A 39 11.47 1.72 -10.97
N ARG A 40 11.10 0.59 -11.58
CA ARG A 40 12.02 -0.52 -11.86
C ARG A 40 13.13 -0.20 -12.87
N THR A 41 13.04 0.90 -13.62
CA THR A 41 14.14 1.29 -14.55
C THR A 41 15.43 1.67 -13.82
N LYS A 42 15.37 1.86 -12.51
CA LYS A 42 16.52 2.10 -11.64
C LYS A 42 17.18 0.80 -11.16
N LEU A 43 16.51 -0.33 -11.32
CA LEU A 43 17.03 -1.63 -10.91
C LEU A 43 18.13 -2.08 -11.89
N THR A 44 19.18 -2.71 -11.36
CA THR A 44 20.18 -3.39 -12.20
C THR A 44 19.53 -4.59 -12.90
N GLU A 45 20.15 -5.08 -13.98
CA GLU A 45 19.67 -6.27 -14.69
C GLU A 45 19.48 -7.47 -13.75
N GLY A 46 20.41 -7.71 -12.83
CA GLY A 46 20.32 -8.77 -11.84
C GLY A 46 19.15 -8.56 -10.87
N ASN A 47 18.94 -7.36 -10.36
CA ASN A 47 17.80 -7.03 -9.49
C ASN A 47 16.48 -7.23 -10.23
N LEU A 48 16.40 -6.77 -11.48
CA LEU A 48 15.19 -6.89 -12.30
C LEU A 48 14.89 -8.36 -12.64
N ALA A 49 15.91 -9.16 -12.93
CA ALA A 49 15.76 -10.59 -13.14
C ALA A 49 15.17 -11.29 -11.91
N HIS A 50 15.64 -10.97 -10.71
CA HIS A 50 15.08 -11.48 -9.46
C HIS A 50 13.64 -10.99 -9.22
N ALA A 51 13.37 -9.72 -9.44
CA ALA A 51 12.02 -9.15 -9.26
C ALA A 51 10.96 -9.77 -10.19
N SER A 52 11.37 -10.30 -11.34
CA SER A 52 10.48 -10.92 -12.32
C SER A 52 10.49 -12.45 -12.32
N ALA A 53 11.43 -13.10 -11.64
CA ALA A 53 11.67 -14.54 -11.72
C ALA A 53 10.43 -15.41 -11.40
N GLY A 54 9.65 -15.00 -10.39
CA GLY A 54 8.45 -15.70 -9.93
C GLY A 54 7.18 -15.42 -10.74
N CYS A 55 7.23 -14.55 -11.74
CA CYS A 55 6.06 -14.16 -12.52
C CYS A 55 5.71 -15.20 -13.60
N ALA A 56 4.45 -15.19 -14.02
CA ALA A 56 4.04 -15.86 -15.26
C ALA A 56 4.84 -15.32 -16.46
N VAL A 57 5.06 -16.14 -17.48
CA VAL A 57 5.92 -15.80 -18.62
C VAL A 57 5.51 -14.48 -19.29
N MET A 58 4.22 -14.25 -19.48
CA MET A 58 3.70 -13.00 -20.07
C MET A 58 4.07 -11.79 -19.23
N ASP A 59 3.83 -11.82 -17.92
CA ASP A 59 4.13 -10.70 -17.01
C ASP A 59 5.64 -10.46 -16.92
N LYS A 60 6.43 -11.54 -16.87
CA LYS A 60 7.90 -11.46 -16.87
C LYS A 60 8.43 -10.68 -18.06
N THR A 61 7.94 -10.98 -19.26
CA THR A 61 8.34 -10.29 -20.49
C THR A 61 8.03 -8.80 -20.41
N GLN A 62 6.87 -8.43 -19.89
CA GLN A 62 6.47 -7.01 -19.75
C GLN A 62 7.28 -6.29 -18.67
N ILE A 63 7.56 -6.96 -17.55
CA ILE A 63 8.37 -6.38 -16.47
C ILE A 63 9.80 -6.13 -16.94
N LEU A 64 10.40 -7.09 -17.63
CA LEU A 64 11.76 -6.96 -18.19
C LEU A 64 11.82 -5.91 -19.32
N GLY A 65 10.80 -5.86 -20.15
CA GLY A 65 10.73 -4.97 -21.31
C GLY A 65 10.43 -3.50 -20.98
N SER A 66 10.10 -3.17 -19.74
CA SER A 66 9.82 -1.81 -19.26
C SER A 66 8.70 -1.04 -20.01
N GLY A 67 7.85 -1.76 -20.74
CA GLY A 67 6.77 -1.12 -21.53
C GLY A 67 5.50 -0.81 -20.75
N TRP A 68 5.27 -1.52 -19.64
CA TRP A 68 4.04 -1.46 -18.84
C TRP A 68 4.34 -1.08 -17.39
N PRO A 69 3.48 -0.30 -16.72
CA PRO A 69 3.61 -0.07 -15.28
C PRO A 69 3.42 -1.39 -14.51
N ASN A 70 4.09 -1.50 -13.36
CA ASN A 70 3.97 -2.65 -12.47
C ASN A 70 3.28 -2.23 -11.17
N ILE A 71 2.17 -2.87 -10.84
CA ILE A 71 1.35 -2.57 -9.66
C ILE A 71 1.74 -3.51 -8.52
N GLY A 72 2.12 -2.96 -7.38
CA GLY A 72 2.32 -3.73 -6.16
C GLY A 72 0.99 -3.99 -5.46
N ILE A 73 0.74 -5.22 -5.04
CA ILE A 73 -0.41 -5.60 -4.22
C ILE A 73 0.11 -5.87 -2.81
N VAL A 74 -0.36 -5.10 -1.83
CA VAL A 74 -0.17 -5.40 -0.41
C VAL A 74 -1.48 -5.94 0.11
N THR A 75 -1.49 -7.18 0.60
CA THR A 75 -2.72 -7.87 0.98
C THR A 75 -2.73 -8.25 2.46
N SER A 76 -3.88 -8.10 3.11
CA SER A 76 -4.16 -8.59 4.45
C SER A 76 -4.96 -9.90 4.43
N TYR A 77 -4.85 -10.70 3.38
CA TYR A 77 -5.51 -11.98 3.28
C TYR A 77 -5.26 -12.84 4.53
N ASN A 78 -6.32 -13.45 4.99
CA ASN A 78 -6.32 -14.40 6.09
C ASN A 78 -7.61 -15.22 6.01
N ASP A 79 -7.53 -16.52 5.92
CA ASP A 79 -8.69 -17.41 5.77
C ASP A 79 -9.45 -17.65 7.07
N MET A 80 -8.78 -17.42 8.23
CA MET A 80 -9.43 -17.49 9.54
C MET A 80 -10.38 -16.31 9.78
N LEU A 81 -10.11 -15.14 9.20
CA LEU A 81 -10.86 -13.91 9.44
C LEU A 81 -11.83 -13.66 8.29
N SER A 82 -13.12 -13.81 8.53
CA SER A 82 -14.17 -13.74 7.50
C SER A 82 -14.14 -12.48 6.64
N ALA A 83 -13.80 -11.32 7.22
CA ALA A 83 -13.69 -10.06 6.49
C ALA A 83 -12.45 -10.00 5.58
N HIS A 84 -11.45 -10.85 5.79
CA HIS A 84 -10.19 -10.89 5.05
C HIS A 84 -10.09 -12.05 4.07
N ALA A 85 -10.88 -13.12 4.30
CA ALA A 85 -10.91 -14.30 3.44
C ALA A 85 -11.19 -13.99 1.95
N PRO A 86 -12.06 -13.02 1.57
CA PRO A 86 -12.29 -12.69 0.16
C PRO A 86 -11.04 -12.23 -0.59
N PHE A 87 -10.03 -11.72 0.10
CA PHE A 87 -8.79 -11.27 -0.55
C PHE A 87 -7.95 -12.39 -1.16
N GLU A 88 -8.28 -13.67 -0.92
CA GLU A 88 -7.59 -14.80 -1.54
C GLU A 88 -7.59 -14.72 -3.08
N SER A 89 -8.73 -14.42 -3.67
CA SER A 89 -8.89 -14.40 -5.12
C SER A 89 -8.54 -13.05 -5.77
N TYR A 90 -8.45 -11.96 -5.01
CA TYR A 90 -8.25 -10.61 -5.56
C TYR A 90 -6.95 -10.45 -6.34
N PRO A 91 -5.79 -11.01 -5.93
CA PRO A 91 -4.56 -10.87 -6.71
C PRO A 91 -4.68 -11.39 -8.14
N ASP A 92 -5.39 -12.48 -8.38
CA ASP A 92 -5.58 -13.03 -9.73
C ASP A 92 -6.51 -12.15 -10.56
N LEU A 93 -7.62 -11.69 -9.98
CA LEU A 93 -8.51 -10.73 -10.64
C LEU A 93 -7.77 -9.44 -11.02
N ILE A 94 -6.93 -8.92 -10.11
CA ILE A 94 -6.14 -7.71 -10.35
C ILE A 94 -5.11 -7.94 -11.47
N ARG A 95 -4.42 -9.08 -11.51
CA ARG A 95 -3.49 -9.41 -12.59
C ARG A 95 -4.19 -9.45 -13.95
N ASP A 96 -5.36 -10.08 -14.01
CA ASP A 96 -6.12 -10.18 -15.25
C ASP A 96 -6.60 -8.80 -15.74
N GLU A 97 -7.11 -7.96 -14.84
CA GLU A 97 -7.51 -6.60 -15.19
C GLU A 97 -6.31 -5.70 -15.54
N ALA A 98 -5.20 -5.84 -14.83
CA ALA A 98 -3.97 -5.12 -15.15
C ALA A 98 -3.49 -5.43 -16.58
N ARG A 99 -3.45 -6.69 -16.99
CA ARG A 99 -3.06 -7.09 -18.35
C ARG A 99 -3.97 -6.48 -19.41
N LYS A 100 -5.29 -6.42 -19.19
CA LYS A 100 -6.25 -5.77 -20.09
C LYS A 100 -5.98 -4.28 -20.26
N ASN A 101 -5.37 -3.67 -19.26
CA ASN A 101 -5.04 -2.24 -19.21
C ASN A 101 -3.54 -1.96 -19.41
N THR A 102 -2.82 -2.85 -20.09
CA THR A 102 -1.38 -2.71 -20.37
C THR A 102 -0.53 -2.43 -19.12
N ALA A 103 -0.83 -3.14 -18.04
CA ALA A 103 -0.10 -3.11 -16.77
C ALA A 103 0.21 -4.55 -16.30
N THR A 104 1.16 -4.67 -15.40
CA THR A 104 1.41 -5.91 -14.64
C THR A 104 1.08 -5.70 -13.18
N ALA A 105 0.84 -6.78 -12.45
CA ALA A 105 0.61 -6.72 -11.01
C ALA A 105 1.28 -7.88 -10.28
N GLN A 106 1.94 -7.59 -9.17
CA GLN A 106 2.59 -8.57 -8.32
C GLN A 106 2.16 -8.40 -6.87
N VAL A 107 1.98 -9.50 -6.15
CA VAL A 107 1.87 -9.43 -4.69
C VAL A 107 3.23 -9.00 -4.15
N ALA A 108 3.31 -7.77 -3.66
CA ALA A 108 4.50 -7.20 -3.04
C ALA A 108 4.76 -7.83 -1.68
N GLY A 109 3.70 -8.13 -0.94
CA GLY A 109 3.77 -8.79 0.35
C GLY A 109 2.41 -8.92 1.02
N GLY A 110 2.37 -9.77 2.05
CA GLY A 110 1.27 -9.89 2.99
C GLY A 110 1.53 -9.08 4.26
N VAL A 111 0.47 -8.61 4.88
CA VAL A 111 0.51 -8.01 6.20
C VAL A 111 -0.34 -8.84 7.16
N PRO A 112 0.04 -8.93 8.45
CA PRO A 112 -0.77 -9.64 9.43
C PRO A 112 -2.12 -8.93 9.59
N ALA A 113 -3.17 -9.70 9.86
CA ALA A 113 -4.46 -9.17 10.23
C ALA A 113 -4.86 -9.73 11.60
N MET A 114 -5.38 -8.87 12.46
CA MET A 114 -5.96 -9.25 13.73
C MET A 114 -7.42 -8.81 13.76
N CYS A 115 -8.29 -9.72 14.13
CA CYS A 115 -9.71 -9.43 14.30
C CYS A 115 -10.06 -9.40 15.79
N ASP A 116 -10.53 -8.26 16.25
CA ASP A 116 -10.93 -8.07 17.65
C ASP A 116 -12.07 -9.02 18.05
N GLY A 117 -12.92 -9.40 17.07
CA GLY A 117 -13.98 -10.39 17.30
C GLY A 117 -13.44 -11.77 17.70
N VAL A 118 -12.23 -12.13 17.30
CA VAL A 118 -11.55 -13.38 17.68
C VAL A 118 -10.76 -13.20 18.98
N THR A 119 -10.10 -12.05 19.16
CA THR A 119 -9.16 -11.84 20.27
C THR A 119 -9.78 -11.16 21.49
N GLN A 120 -11.01 -10.66 21.38
CA GLN A 120 -11.68 -9.98 22.50
C GLN A 120 -11.79 -10.88 23.73
N GLY A 121 -11.35 -10.37 24.87
CA GLY A 121 -11.31 -11.13 26.12
C GLY A 121 -10.15 -12.12 26.23
N GLN A 122 -9.24 -12.18 25.25
CA GLN A 122 -8.02 -12.98 25.26
C GLN A 122 -6.78 -12.09 25.41
N GLU A 123 -5.68 -12.67 25.89
CA GLU A 123 -4.40 -11.96 26.03
C GLU A 123 -3.89 -11.36 24.72
N GLY A 124 -4.17 -12.02 23.60
CA GLY A 124 -3.78 -11.54 22.27
C GLY A 124 -4.36 -10.17 21.91
N MET A 125 -5.43 -9.71 22.58
CA MET A 125 -6.01 -8.39 22.37
C MET A 125 -5.04 -7.25 22.69
N GLU A 126 -4.06 -7.47 23.56
CA GLU A 126 -3.01 -6.49 23.89
C GLU A 126 -2.17 -6.08 22.68
N LEU A 127 -2.07 -6.95 21.65
CA LEU A 127 -1.37 -6.65 20.41
C LEU A 127 -2.21 -5.89 19.39
N SER A 128 -3.51 -5.72 19.63
CA SER A 128 -4.45 -5.18 18.65
C SER A 128 -4.02 -3.81 18.12
N LEU A 129 -3.84 -2.82 18.99
CA LEU A 129 -3.43 -1.47 18.57
C LEU A 129 -2.00 -1.44 18.02
N PHE A 130 -1.11 -2.25 18.59
CA PHE A 130 0.29 -2.35 18.14
C PHE A 130 0.42 -2.94 16.74
N SER A 131 -0.53 -3.77 16.31
CA SER A 131 -0.52 -4.37 14.98
C SER A 131 -0.47 -3.35 13.84
N ARG A 132 -0.94 -2.12 14.05
CA ARG A 132 -0.84 -1.02 13.05
C ARG A 132 0.61 -0.71 12.67
N ASP A 133 1.51 -0.68 13.65
CA ASP A 133 2.93 -0.43 13.42
C ASP A 133 3.57 -1.60 12.65
N VAL A 134 3.22 -2.82 13.03
CA VAL A 134 3.70 -4.03 12.34
C VAL A 134 3.23 -4.05 10.87
N ILE A 135 1.96 -3.72 10.62
CA ILE A 135 1.40 -3.63 9.27
C ILE A 135 2.11 -2.56 8.44
N ALA A 136 2.33 -1.38 9.03
CA ALA A 136 3.05 -0.30 8.37
C ALA A 136 4.50 -0.71 8.03
N MET A 137 5.20 -1.36 8.96
CA MET A 137 6.57 -1.85 8.74
C MET A 137 6.63 -2.97 7.70
N ALA A 138 5.71 -3.94 7.74
CA ALA A 138 5.65 -5.02 6.76
C ALA A 138 5.40 -4.47 5.33
N SER A 139 4.48 -3.50 5.20
CA SER A 139 4.24 -2.81 3.94
C SER A 139 5.47 -2.03 3.48
N ALA A 140 6.17 -1.34 4.38
CA ALA A 140 7.39 -0.61 4.06
C ALA A 140 8.50 -1.53 3.55
N VAL A 141 8.71 -2.69 4.18
CA VAL A 141 9.67 -3.71 3.71
C VAL A 141 9.32 -4.13 2.28
N SER A 142 8.05 -4.45 2.02
CA SER A 142 7.58 -4.89 0.70
C SER A 142 7.80 -3.81 -0.37
N LEU A 143 7.44 -2.56 -0.09
CA LEU A 143 7.52 -1.46 -1.05
C LEU A 143 8.95 -0.93 -1.25
N SER A 144 9.86 -1.19 -0.32
CA SER A 144 11.27 -0.78 -0.42
C SER A 144 12.05 -1.52 -1.51
N HIS A 145 11.45 -2.52 -2.16
CA HIS A 145 12.05 -3.14 -3.34
C HIS A 145 12.10 -2.21 -4.57
N ASP A 146 11.41 -1.08 -4.54
CA ASP A 146 11.38 -0.06 -5.61
C ASP A 146 11.02 -0.63 -7.01
N ALA A 147 10.22 -1.70 -7.03
CA ALA A 147 9.83 -2.40 -8.25
C ALA A 147 8.42 -2.03 -8.75
N TYR A 148 7.73 -1.12 -8.06
CA TYR A 148 6.32 -0.81 -8.29
C TYR A 148 6.11 0.65 -8.66
N ASP A 149 5.15 0.88 -9.56
CA ASP A 149 4.75 2.20 -10.04
C ASP A 149 3.47 2.72 -9.38
N ALA A 150 2.69 1.82 -8.79
CA ALA A 150 1.49 2.09 -8.01
C ALA A 150 1.24 0.95 -7.02
N VAL A 151 0.36 1.14 -6.06
CA VAL A 151 0.05 0.14 -5.01
C VAL A 151 -1.44 0.00 -4.80
N LEU A 152 -1.93 -1.24 -4.81
CA LEU A 152 -3.25 -1.60 -4.31
C LEU A 152 -3.10 -2.21 -2.92
N ASN A 153 -3.74 -1.60 -1.94
CA ASN A 153 -3.73 -2.05 -0.56
C ASN A 153 -5.04 -2.77 -0.26
N LEU A 154 -4.99 -4.10 -0.18
CA LEU A 154 -6.15 -4.93 0.11
C LEU A 154 -6.30 -5.05 1.62
N GLY A 155 -7.23 -4.34 2.19
CA GLY A 155 -7.41 -4.32 3.63
C GLY A 155 -8.79 -3.83 4.07
N VAL A 156 -9.23 -4.32 5.20
CA VAL A 156 -10.41 -3.87 5.93
C VAL A 156 -10.05 -3.78 7.41
N CYS A 157 -10.98 -3.41 8.25
CA CYS A 157 -10.86 -3.29 9.70
C CYS A 157 -10.04 -2.11 10.21
N ASP A 158 -10.26 -1.80 11.47
CA ASP A 158 -9.83 -0.58 12.16
C ASP A 158 -8.34 -0.54 12.55
N LYS A 159 -7.59 -1.62 12.38
CA LYS A 159 -6.12 -1.67 12.55
C LYS A 159 -5.42 -1.74 11.21
N ILE A 160 -5.96 -2.53 10.29
CA ILE A 160 -5.32 -2.80 9.01
C ILE A 160 -5.31 -1.55 8.12
N ILE A 161 -6.47 -0.90 7.96
CA ILE A 161 -6.55 0.33 7.15
C ILE A 161 -5.63 1.44 7.66
N PRO A 162 -5.60 1.78 8.97
CA PRO A 162 -4.62 2.74 9.48
C PRO A 162 -3.17 2.31 9.26
N GLY A 163 -2.82 1.06 9.47
CA GLY A 163 -1.47 0.54 9.23
C GLY A 163 -1.03 0.69 7.76
N LEU A 164 -1.89 0.28 6.84
CA LEU A 164 -1.68 0.47 5.39
C LEU A 164 -1.60 1.96 5.02
N THR A 165 -2.42 2.81 5.67
CA THR A 165 -2.40 4.27 5.43
C THR A 165 -1.09 4.90 5.89
N ILE A 166 -0.53 4.49 7.04
CA ILE A 166 0.78 4.95 7.51
C ILE A 166 1.85 4.63 6.46
N ALA A 167 1.86 3.40 5.93
CA ALA A 167 2.78 3.01 4.88
C ALA A 167 2.56 3.82 3.58
N ALA A 168 1.31 4.00 3.15
CA ALA A 168 0.98 4.79 1.98
C ALA A 168 1.45 6.24 2.10
N LEU A 169 1.31 6.86 3.26
CA LEU A 169 1.85 8.19 3.53
C LEU A 169 3.38 8.20 3.47
N ARG A 170 4.06 7.18 4.01
CA ARG A 170 5.52 7.07 3.95
C ARG A 170 6.04 6.91 2.52
N PHE A 171 5.29 6.22 1.66
CA PHE A 171 5.58 6.01 0.24
C PHE A 171 4.72 6.91 -0.65
N GLY A 172 4.42 8.13 -0.22
CA GLY A 172 3.49 9.06 -0.87
C GLY A 172 3.90 9.54 -2.27
N TRP A 173 5.07 9.13 -2.78
CA TRP A 173 5.44 9.32 -4.18
C TRP A 173 4.83 8.27 -5.12
N LEU A 174 4.34 7.14 -4.59
CA LEU A 174 3.58 6.14 -5.33
C LEU A 174 2.08 6.46 -5.23
N PRO A 175 1.31 6.32 -6.29
CA PRO A 175 -0.15 6.25 -6.19
C PRO A 175 -0.59 5.05 -5.36
N HIS A 176 -1.46 5.27 -4.39
CA HIS A 176 -2.05 4.23 -3.56
C HIS A 176 -3.57 4.21 -3.70
N VAL A 177 -4.15 3.02 -3.78
CA VAL A 177 -5.59 2.80 -3.69
C VAL A 177 -5.87 1.81 -2.56
N MET A 178 -6.80 2.16 -1.68
CA MET A 178 -7.32 1.25 -0.66
C MET A 178 -8.49 0.46 -1.26
N VAL A 179 -8.38 -0.86 -1.23
CA VAL A 179 -9.37 -1.78 -1.79
C VAL A 179 -9.95 -2.60 -0.65
N PRO A 180 -11.17 -2.27 -0.19
CA PRO A 180 -11.84 -3.06 0.84
C PRO A 180 -12.36 -4.37 0.26
N ALA A 181 -12.47 -5.40 1.11
CA ALA A 181 -13.32 -6.54 0.81
C ALA A 181 -14.78 -6.07 1.00
N GLY A 182 -15.56 -6.20 -0.03
CA GLY A 182 -16.98 -5.90 0.04
C GLY A 182 -17.80 -7.12 0.49
N PRO A 183 -19.03 -6.92 0.99
CA PRO A 183 -20.01 -7.99 1.08
C PRO A 183 -20.44 -8.43 -0.30
#